data_7cb54fec0d4d03fa6700bd4a3b42e098
#
_entry.id   7cb54fec0d4d03fa6700bd4a3b42e098
#
_cell.length_a   1.000
_cell.length_b   1.000
_cell.length_c   1.000
_cell.angle_alpha   90.00
_cell.angle_beta   90.00
_cell.angle_gamma   90.00
#
_symmetry.space_group_name_H-M   'P 1'
#
loop_
_entity.id
_entity.type
_entity.pdbx_description
1 polymer ?
#
loop_
_entity_poly.entity_id
_entity_poly.type
_entity_poly.pdbx_seq_one_letter_code
_entity_poly.pdbx_strand_id
1 'polypeptide(L)'
;MLKIFKNKSEDLPKFWQDYEAKFQEKHPTEIAETRFVVFDTETTGFDLKKDRMLSIGAVAINKRSIDVADGFEEYISQETFNPKTVKIHGIIQNERIDTLSEEEAVKAFLKYIGNSV
;
A
#
# COMPACT_ATOMS: atom_id res chain seq x y z
N MET A 1 -30.30 -0.83 -11.27
CA MET A 1 -29.36 -1.71 -10.56
C MET A 1 -27.99 -1.07 -10.23
N LEU A 2 -27.83 0.22 -10.39
CA LEU A 2 -26.55 0.94 -10.18
C LEU A 2 -26.57 1.96 -9.01
N LYS A 3 -27.61 1.94 -8.18
CA LYS A 3 -27.75 2.88 -7.04
C LYS A 3 -27.28 2.36 -5.69
N ILE A 4 -26.86 1.09 -5.59
CA ILE A 4 -26.52 0.46 -4.31
C ILE A 4 -25.05 0.73 -3.90
N PHE A 5 -24.19 1.19 -4.81
CA PHE A 5 -22.78 1.44 -4.54
C PHE A 5 -22.41 2.91 -4.30
N LYS A 6 -23.36 3.83 -4.40
CA LYS A 6 -23.07 5.28 -4.36
C LYS A 6 -22.92 5.89 -2.96
N ASN A 7 -23.25 5.16 -1.89
CA ASN A 7 -23.25 5.72 -0.53
C ASN A 7 -22.21 5.12 0.42
N LYS A 8 -21.23 4.34 -0.06
CA LYS A 8 -20.20 3.78 0.81
C LYS A 8 -18.90 4.61 0.86
N SER A 9 -18.65 5.49 -0.10
CA SER A 9 -17.42 6.28 -0.12
C SER A 9 -17.49 7.50 0.79
N GLU A 10 -18.67 8.03 1.08
CA GLU A 10 -18.85 9.20 1.95
C GLU A 10 -18.52 8.92 3.43
N ASP A 11 -18.62 7.65 3.85
CA ASP A 11 -18.27 7.20 5.21
C ASP A 11 -16.79 6.82 5.38
N LEU A 12 -16.01 6.86 4.29
CA LEU A 12 -14.59 6.49 4.33
C LEU A 12 -13.71 7.69 4.72
N PRO A 13 -12.53 7.44 5.31
CA PRO A 13 -11.60 8.51 5.66
C PRO A 13 -11.26 9.42 4.47
N LYS A 14 -11.04 10.71 4.76
CA LYS A 14 -10.76 11.73 3.73
C LYS A 14 -9.62 11.34 2.79
N PHE A 15 -8.54 10.75 3.31
CA PHE A 15 -7.40 10.32 2.51
C PHE A 15 -7.77 9.24 1.48
N TRP A 16 -8.74 8.39 1.79
CA TRP A 16 -9.25 7.39 0.86
C TRP A 16 -10.10 8.04 -0.24
N GLN A 17 -10.97 8.96 0.14
CA GLN A 17 -11.78 9.71 -0.83
C GLN A 17 -10.89 10.49 -1.82
N ASP A 18 -9.81 11.11 -1.32
CA ASP A 18 -8.83 11.81 -2.14
C ASP A 18 -8.07 10.87 -3.08
N TYR A 19 -7.80 9.64 -2.63
CA TYR A 19 -7.22 8.61 -3.47
C TYR A 19 -8.18 8.16 -4.58
N GLU A 20 -9.44 7.85 -4.25
CA GLU A 20 -10.47 7.48 -5.22
C GLU A 20 -10.69 8.57 -6.28
N ALA A 21 -10.61 9.84 -5.91
CA ALA A 21 -10.77 10.96 -6.83
C ALA A 21 -9.73 10.98 -7.96
N LYS A 22 -8.54 10.41 -7.75
CA LYS A 22 -7.48 10.33 -8.78
C LYS A 22 -7.88 9.46 -9.98
N PHE A 23 -8.79 8.51 -9.78
CA PHE A 23 -9.28 7.62 -10.85
C PHE A 23 -10.32 8.28 -11.78
N GLN A 24 -10.64 9.55 -11.56
CA GLN A 24 -11.39 10.35 -12.53
C GLN A 24 -10.52 10.70 -13.76
N GLU A 25 -9.20 10.71 -13.59
CA GLU A 25 -8.26 10.84 -14.71
C GLU A 25 -8.17 9.51 -15.44
N LYS A 26 -8.21 9.57 -16.77
CA LYS A 26 -8.09 8.37 -17.60
C LYS A 26 -6.63 7.89 -17.61
N HIS A 27 -6.46 6.58 -17.48
CA HIS A 27 -5.17 5.95 -17.72
C HIS A 27 -4.75 6.09 -19.19
N PRO A 28 -3.44 6.10 -19.47
CA PRO A 28 -2.95 5.92 -20.84
C PRO A 28 -3.52 4.62 -21.44
N THR A 29 -3.82 4.64 -22.72
CA THR A 29 -4.30 3.44 -23.43
C THR A 29 -3.18 2.47 -23.76
N GLU A 30 -1.97 3.00 -23.91
CA GLU A 30 -0.77 2.23 -24.24
C GLU A 30 -0.08 1.69 -22.99
N ILE A 31 0.17 0.39 -22.94
CA ILE A 31 0.89 -0.26 -21.83
C ILE A 31 2.27 0.38 -21.61
N ALA A 32 2.95 0.78 -22.69
CA ALA A 32 4.26 1.41 -22.59
C ALA A 32 4.26 2.78 -21.90
N GLU A 33 3.12 3.45 -21.86
CA GLU A 33 2.94 4.76 -21.21
C GLU A 33 2.29 4.65 -19.83
N THR A 34 1.79 3.47 -19.49
CA THR A 34 1.14 3.19 -18.21
C THR A 34 2.18 2.91 -17.14
N ARG A 35 2.05 3.58 -16.00
CA ARG A 35 2.82 3.26 -14.79
C ARG A 35 2.14 2.12 -14.06
N PHE A 36 2.88 1.04 -13.82
CA PHE A 36 2.45 -0.08 -12.99
C PHE A 36 3.19 -0.02 -11.65
N VAL A 37 2.52 -0.42 -10.60
CA VAL A 37 3.15 -0.61 -9.28
C VAL A 37 2.96 -2.06 -8.86
N VAL A 38 4.07 -2.72 -8.62
CA VAL A 38 4.09 -4.06 -8.03
C VAL A 38 4.46 -3.90 -6.56
N PHE A 39 3.63 -4.40 -5.67
CA PHE A 39 3.86 -4.28 -4.24
C PHE A 39 3.61 -5.59 -3.49
N ASP A 40 4.21 -5.68 -2.33
CA ASP A 40 4.04 -6.76 -1.39
C ASP A 40 3.97 -6.23 0.04
N THR A 41 3.33 -6.97 0.94
CA THR A 41 3.19 -6.61 2.35
C THR A 41 3.57 -7.77 3.24
N GLU A 42 4.31 -7.48 4.31
CA GLU A 42 4.53 -8.42 5.40
C GLU A 42 3.54 -8.14 6.52
N THR A 43 3.01 -9.19 7.10
CA THR A 43 1.97 -9.11 8.13
C THR A 43 2.28 -10.01 9.33
N THR A 44 1.60 -9.76 10.45
CA THR A 44 1.71 -10.62 11.64
C THR A 44 1.04 -11.98 11.46
N GLY A 45 0.22 -12.16 10.43
CA GLY A 45 -0.49 -13.39 10.10
C GLY A 45 -1.55 -13.17 9.03
N PHE A 46 -2.48 -14.11 8.89
CA PHE A 46 -3.47 -14.13 7.79
C PHE A 46 -4.93 -13.84 8.23
N ASP A 47 -5.14 -13.54 9.50
CA ASP A 47 -6.47 -13.19 10.02
C ASP A 47 -6.75 -11.70 9.77
N LEU A 48 -7.61 -11.37 8.82
CA LEU A 48 -7.93 -10.00 8.41
C LEU A 48 -8.49 -9.12 9.54
N LYS A 49 -8.94 -9.71 10.64
CA LYS A 49 -9.49 -8.96 11.79
C LYS A 49 -8.48 -8.74 12.90
N LYS A 50 -7.50 -9.63 13.04
CA LYS A 50 -6.56 -9.66 14.16
C LYS A 50 -5.16 -9.27 13.75
N ASP A 51 -4.75 -9.69 12.55
CA ASP A 51 -3.41 -9.45 12.05
C ASP A 51 -3.26 -8.05 11.45
N ARG A 52 -2.03 -7.56 11.48
CA ARG A 52 -1.65 -6.20 11.10
C ARG A 52 -0.48 -6.23 10.13
N MET A 53 -0.34 -5.16 9.36
CA MET A 53 0.82 -4.97 8.49
C MET A 53 2.08 -4.65 9.29
N LEU A 54 3.21 -5.18 8.83
CA LEU A 54 4.55 -4.93 9.37
C LEU A 54 5.40 -4.11 8.41
N SER A 55 5.21 -4.28 7.12
CA SER A 55 5.87 -3.48 6.09
C SER A 55 5.10 -3.48 4.79
N ILE A 56 5.38 -2.48 3.96
CA ILE A 56 4.94 -2.38 2.58
C ILE A 56 6.17 -2.11 1.73
N GLY A 57 6.44 -2.96 0.75
CA GLY A 57 7.46 -2.74 -0.26
C GLY A 57 6.83 -2.64 -1.64
N ALA A 58 7.31 -1.73 -2.49
CA ALA A 58 6.81 -1.59 -3.85
C ALA A 58 7.88 -1.08 -4.82
N VAL A 59 7.72 -1.43 -6.08
CA VAL A 59 8.52 -0.91 -7.19
C VAL A 59 7.60 -0.47 -8.32
N ALA A 60 8.01 0.56 -9.04
CA ALA A 60 7.30 0.99 -10.23
C ALA A 60 7.91 0.39 -11.51
N ILE A 61 7.03 0.12 -12.47
CA ILE A 61 7.40 -0.22 -13.83
C ILE A 61 6.96 0.95 -14.71
N ASN A 62 7.94 1.64 -15.27
CA ASN A 62 7.75 2.73 -16.20
C ASN A 62 8.32 2.36 -17.57
N LYS A 63 7.58 2.61 -18.64
CA LYS A 63 8.03 2.33 -20.01
C LYS A 63 8.59 0.90 -20.20
N ARG A 64 7.91 -0.09 -19.59
CA ARG A 64 8.27 -1.52 -19.63
C ARG A 64 9.56 -1.91 -18.90
N SER A 65 10.07 -1.02 -18.03
CA SER A 65 11.27 -1.27 -17.23
C SER A 65 11.00 -1.01 -15.78
N ILE A 66 11.60 -1.82 -14.89
CA ILE A 66 11.58 -1.55 -13.45
C ILE A 66 12.40 -0.29 -13.21
N ASP A 67 11.77 0.69 -12.57
CA ASP A 67 12.42 1.93 -12.17
C ASP A 67 12.87 1.83 -10.72
N VAL A 68 14.15 1.50 -10.53
CA VAL A 68 14.72 1.33 -9.18
C VAL A 68 14.71 2.62 -8.36
N ALA A 69 14.72 3.77 -9.03
CA ALA A 69 14.65 5.07 -8.36
C ALA A 69 13.22 5.42 -7.90
N ASP A 70 12.20 4.80 -8.51
CA ASP A 70 10.78 4.94 -8.15
C ASP A 70 10.35 3.72 -7.30
N GLY A 71 10.97 3.56 -6.15
CA GLY A 71 10.64 2.51 -5.17
C GLY A 71 9.99 3.08 -3.92
N PHE A 72 9.32 2.21 -3.18
CA PHE A 72 8.68 2.52 -1.91
C PHE A 72 8.97 1.41 -0.91
N GLU A 73 9.36 1.75 0.29
CA GLU A 73 9.54 0.82 1.39
C GLU A 73 9.24 1.53 2.71
N GLU A 74 8.29 1.01 3.46
CA GLU A 74 7.94 1.53 4.78
C GLU A 74 7.75 0.39 5.78
N TYR A 75 8.29 0.58 6.97
CA TYR A 75 8.12 -0.30 8.11
C TYR A 75 7.07 0.28 9.07
N ILE A 76 6.25 -0.59 9.64
CA ILE A 76 5.08 -0.20 10.43
C ILE A 76 5.26 -0.65 11.86
N SER A 77 5.09 0.27 12.80
CA SER A 77 5.10 -0.02 14.22
C SER A 77 3.82 -0.77 14.63
N GLN A 78 3.98 -1.92 15.27
CA GLN A 78 2.86 -2.70 15.79
C GLN A 78 3.09 -3.07 17.26
N GLU A 79 2.03 -3.01 18.05
CA GLU A 79 2.06 -3.47 19.45
C GLU A 79 2.08 -4.99 19.54
N THR A 80 1.52 -5.66 18.54
CA THR A 80 1.43 -7.12 18.50
C THR A 80 2.57 -7.70 17.67
N PHE A 81 3.45 -8.45 18.33
CA PHE A 81 4.54 -9.17 17.70
C PHE A 81 4.27 -10.67 17.72
N ASN A 82 4.36 -11.33 16.56
CA ASN A 82 4.23 -12.79 16.47
C ASN A 82 5.57 -13.43 16.07
N PRO A 83 6.29 -14.06 17.02
CA PRO A 83 7.58 -14.69 16.75
C PRO A 83 7.54 -15.78 15.67
N LYS A 84 6.39 -16.40 15.45
CA LYS A 84 6.24 -17.49 14.46
C LYS A 84 6.34 -16.98 13.02
N THR A 85 5.92 -15.74 12.76
CA THR A 85 5.95 -15.14 11.43
C THR A 85 7.30 -14.53 11.08
N VAL A 86 8.15 -14.22 12.04
CA VAL A 86 9.52 -13.70 11.83
C VAL A 86 10.36 -14.63 10.94
N LYS A 87 10.17 -15.95 11.06
CA LYS A 87 10.86 -16.93 10.21
C LYS A 87 10.48 -16.83 8.74
N ILE A 88 9.33 -16.25 8.44
CA ILE A 88 8.80 -16.13 7.07
C ILE A 88 9.28 -14.81 6.45
N HIS A 89 9.11 -13.68 7.15
CA HIS A 89 9.39 -12.34 6.59
C HIS A 89 10.73 -11.74 7.07
N GLY A 90 11.38 -12.32 8.08
CA GLY A 90 12.68 -11.86 8.59
C GLY A 90 12.68 -10.50 9.29
N ILE A 91 11.51 -9.86 9.45
CA ILE A 91 11.38 -8.58 10.11
C ILE A 91 11.40 -8.78 11.61
N ILE A 92 12.42 -8.26 12.26
CA ILE A 92 12.58 -8.24 13.70
C ILE A 92 12.26 -6.82 14.17
N GLN A 93 11.45 -6.72 15.23
CA GLN A 93 11.23 -5.44 15.89
C GLN A 93 12.58 -4.89 16.37
N ASN A 94 13.08 -3.87 15.68
CA ASN A 94 14.38 -3.26 15.95
C ASN A 94 14.18 -1.75 16.15
N GLU A 95 14.61 -1.24 17.29
CA GLU A 95 14.55 0.19 17.65
C GLU A 95 15.38 1.10 16.70
N ARG A 96 16.19 0.51 15.80
CA ARG A 96 17.02 1.23 14.84
C ARG A 96 16.35 1.51 13.49
N ILE A 97 15.14 0.97 13.27
CA ILE A 97 14.39 1.18 12.04
C ILE A 97 13.33 2.24 12.33
N ASP A 98 13.36 3.32 11.56
CA ASP A 98 12.27 4.28 11.57
C ASP A 98 10.98 3.61 11.11
N THR A 99 9.93 3.75 11.90
CA THR A 99 8.63 3.13 11.62
C THR A 99 7.55 4.19 11.61
N LEU A 100 6.53 3.95 10.77
CA LEU A 100 5.30 4.74 10.72
C LEU A 100 4.18 4.01 11.48
N SER A 101 3.14 4.73 11.84
CA SER A 101 1.88 4.10 12.17
C SER A 101 1.25 3.46 10.92
N GLU A 102 0.36 2.49 11.11
CA GLU A 102 -0.32 1.82 9.99
C GLU A 102 -1.07 2.83 9.09
N GLU A 103 -1.74 3.81 9.70
CA GLU A 103 -2.45 4.86 8.96
C GLU A 103 -1.50 5.75 8.15
N GLU A 104 -0.38 6.16 8.73
CA GLU A 104 0.63 6.97 8.02
C GLU A 104 1.27 6.21 6.86
N ALA A 105 1.60 4.93 7.06
CA ALA A 105 2.14 4.07 6.01
C ALA A 105 1.15 3.87 4.86
N VAL A 106 -0.13 3.63 5.16
CA VAL A 106 -1.17 3.52 4.14
C VAL A 106 -1.35 4.84 3.38
N LYS A 107 -1.38 5.98 4.07
CA LYS A 107 -1.46 7.30 3.41
C LYS A 107 -0.28 7.55 2.47
N ALA A 108 0.94 7.24 2.94
CA ALA A 108 2.15 7.37 2.13
C ALA A 108 2.11 6.44 0.90
N PHE A 109 1.68 5.21 1.09
CA PHE A 109 1.55 4.24 0.02
C PHE A 109 0.50 4.68 -1.03
N LEU A 110 -0.69 5.11 -0.61
CA LEU A 110 -1.72 5.62 -1.54
C LEU A 110 -1.25 6.86 -2.31
N LYS A 111 -0.43 7.71 -1.69
CA LYS A 111 0.22 8.83 -2.38
C LYS A 111 1.23 8.35 -3.42
N TYR A 112 2.04 7.34 -3.09
CA TYR A 112 3.04 6.77 -3.97
C TYR A 112 2.43 6.09 -5.20
N ILE A 113 1.41 5.24 -5.02
CA ILE A 113 0.78 4.54 -6.13
C ILE A 113 -0.03 5.47 -7.04
N GLY A 114 -0.62 6.53 -6.48
CA GLY A 114 -1.46 7.44 -7.26
C GLY A 114 -2.60 6.71 -7.95
N ASN A 115 -2.79 6.95 -9.25
CA ASN A 115 -3.72 6.20 -10.10
C ASN A 115 -3.02 5.16 -10.99
N SER A 116 -1.86 4.65 -10.58
CA SER A 116 -1.16 3.57 -11.28
C SER A 116 -1.99 2.28 -11.35
N VAL A 117 -1.63 1.39 -12.24
CA VAL A 117 -2.21 0.05 -12.38
C VAL A 117 -1.44 -0.94 -11.54
#